data_139ef71a9f22516731ecd4df15d8cfc2
#
_entry.id   139ef71a9f22516731ecd4df15d8cfc2
#
_cell.length_a   1.000
_cell.length_b   1.000
_cell.length_c   1.000
_cell.angle_alpha   90.00
_cell.angle_beta   90.00
_cell.angle_gamma   90.00
#
_symmetry.space_group_name_H-M   'P 1'
#
loop_
_entity.id
_entity.type
_entity.pdbx_description
1 polymer ?
#
loop_
_entity_poly.entity_id
_entity_poly.type
_entity_poly.pdbx_seq_one_letter_code
_entity_poly.pdbx_strand_id
1 'polypeptide(L)'
;MNKLSVLKAMERITEKIKTQNELLTEMDARFGDGDLGVSMLSGFTAVLNLLSEMPEEDLGKVFMRCAGKFNETAPSSLGTILSFGMMGMAKSLKGKEEMDAAELALAMRNGIQLITEKAKSKPGEKTILDALIPGVEALTGNVSEADVFEKAAQAAAKGAESTRDMQAVHGRAAYYKEKSIGFMDGGAVVGKLIFEGIVERE
;
A
#
# COMPACT_ATOMS: atom_id res chain seq x y z
N MET A 1 18.47 -1.44 2.29
CA MET A 1 17.65 -0.63 1.33
C MET A 1 17.86 0.85 1.64
N ASN A 2 18.19 1.64 0.65
CA ASN A 2 18.34 3.10 0.76
C ASN A 2 17.29 3.81 -0.12
N LYS A 3 17.38 5.13 -0.28
CA LYS A 3 16.47 5.91 -1.12
C LYS A 3 16.40 5.38 -2.57
N LEU A 4 17.53 4.94 -3.16
CA LEU A 4 17.55 4.37 -4.51
C LEU A 4 16.73 3.06 -4.57
N SER A 5 16.82 2.22 -3.55
CA SER A 5 15.99 1.00 -3.44
C SER A 5 14.50 1.35 -3.32
N VAL A 6 14.16 2.42 -2.56
CA VAL A 6 12.77 2.92 -2.45
C VAL A 6 12.28 3.44 -3.80
N LEU A 7 13.10 4.19 -4.55
CA LEU A 7 12.78 4.67 -5.89
C LEU A 7 12.48 3.52 -6.84
N LYS A 8 13.36 2.52 -6.91
CA LYS A 8 13.16 1.33 -7.77
C LYS A 8 11.90 0.53 -7.39
N ALA A 9 11.62 0.39 -6.08
CA ALA A 9 10.37 -0.24 -5.64
C ALA A 9 9.15 0.58 -6.09
N MET A 10 9.21 1.91 -5.98
CA MET A 10 8.14 2.80 -6.41
C MET A 10 7.91 2.75 -7.93
N GLU A 11 8.97 2.63 -8.74
CA GLU A 11 8.87 2.41 -10.20
C GLU A 11 8.08 1.14 -10.49
N ARG A 12 8.43 0.02 -9.86
CA ARG A 12 7.75 -1.27 -10.04
C ARG A 12 6.29 -1.23 -9.57
N ILE A 13 6.01 -0.60 -8.42
CA ILE A 13 4.64 -0.40 -7.90
C ILE A 13 3.83 0.41 -8.91
N THR A 14 4.37 1.53 -9.40
CA THR A 14 3.69 2.41 -10.36
C THR A 14 3.34 1.66 -11.64
N GLU A 15 4.27 0.85 -12.16
CA GLU A 15 4.02 0.07 -13.38
C GLU A 15 2.94 -1.02 -13.15
N LYS A 16 2.92 -1.67 -11.99
CA LYS A 16 1.85 -2.62 -11.63
C LYS A 16 0.49 -1.94 -11.52
N ILE A 17 0.42 -0.79 -10.87
CA ILE A 17 -0.82 0.01 -10.77
C ILE A 17 -1.29 0.43 -12.16
N LYS A 18 -0.37 0.88 -13.03
CA LYS A 18 -0.66 1.25 -14.42
C LYS A 18 -1.23 0.08 -15.21
N THR A 19 -0.60 -1.09 -15.11
CA THR A 19 -1.05 -2.32 -15.80
C THR A 19 -2.42 -2.79 -15.31
N GLN A 20 -2.76 -2.55 -14.06
CA GLN A 20 -4.02 -2.95 -13.44
C GLN A 20 -5.05 -1.80 -13.34
N ASN A 21 -4.79 -0.67 -13.97
CA ASN A 21 -5.63 0.54 -13.85
C ASN A 21 -7.09 0.28 -14.22
N GLU A 22 -7.34 -0.36 -15.36
CA GLU A 22 -8.69 -0.68 -15.82
C GLU A 22 -9.41 -1.62 -14.85
N LEU A 23 -8.73 -2.66 -14.38
CA LEU A 23 -9.29 -3.58 -13.40
C LEU A 23 -9.67 -2.86 -12.09
N LEU A 24 -8.80 -2.01 -11.56
CA LEU A 24 -9.07 -1.23 -10.34
C LEU A 24 -10.26 -0.30 -10.53
N THR A 25 -10.37 0.32 -11.70
CA THR A 25 -11.50 1.18 -12.08
C THR A 25 -12.80 0.39 -12.15
N GLU A 26 -12.81 -0.78 -12.80
CA GLU A 26 -13.99 -1.67 -12.88
C GLU A 26 -14.42 -2.20 -11.50
N MET A 27 -13.45 -2.56 -10.66
CA MET A 27 -13.74 -3.03 -9.30
C MET A 27 -14.42 -1.95 -8.48
N ASP A 28 -13.91 -0.71 -8.56
CA ASP A 28 -14.48 0.40 -7.83
C ASP A 28 -15.83 0.84 -8.40
N ALA A 29 -16.01 0.89 -9.71
CA ALA A 29 -17.27 1.26 -10.35
C ALA A 29 -18.46 0.36 -9.94
N ARG A 30 -18.19 -0.84 -9.41
CA ARG A 30 -19.24 -1.75 -8.95
C ARG A 30 -19.93 -1.26 -7.67
N PHE A 31 -19.17 -0.64 -6.76
CA PHE A 31 -19.65 -0.21 -5.44
C PHE A 31 -19.26 1.24 -5.09
N GLY A 32 -18.48 1.89 -5.94
CA GLY A 32 -17.94 3.24 -5.80
C GLY A 32 -18.27 4.13 -6.98
N ASP A 33 -17.37 5.06 -7.27
CA ASP A 33 -17.48 6.05 -8.37
C ASP A 33 -16.55 5.74 -9.55
N GLY A 34 -15.78 4.64 -9.48
CA GLY A 34 -14.92 4.18 -10.56
C GLY A 34 -13.65 5.01 -10.73
N ASP A 35 -13.19 5.71 -9.71
CA ASP A 35 -11.99 6.55 -9.79
C ASP A 35 -10.71 5.92 -9.23
N LEU A 36 -10.81 4.73 -8.60
CA LEU A 36 -9.72 4.09 -7.88
C LEU A 36 -8.46 3.91 -8.74
N GLY A 37 -8.61 3.37 -9.96
CA GLY A 37 -7.47 3.14 -10.86
C GLY A 37 -6.75 4.45 -11.21
N VAL A 38 -7.49 5.47 -11.60
CA VAL A 38 -6.96 6.78 -11.97
C VAL A 38 -6.32 7.47 -10.78
N SER A 39 -6.99 7.48 -9.63
CA SER A 39 -6.51 8.09 -8.39
C SER A 39 -5.19 7.45 -7.92
N MET A 40 -5.10 6.11 -7.90
CA MET A 40 -3.89 5.41 -7.51
C MET A 40 -2.75 5.65 -8.50
N LEU A 41 -2.99 5.57 -9.80
CA LEU A 41 -1.95 5.82 -10.81
C LEU A 41 -1.41 7.26 -10.69
N SER A 42 -2.28 8.24 -10.50
CA SER A 42 -1.88 9.63 -10.31
C SER A 42 -1.00 9.80 -9.07
N GLY A 43 -1.41 9.24 -7.93
CA GLY A 43 -0.68 9.32 -6.68
C GLY A 43 0.70 8.66 -6.73
N PHE A 44 0.79 7.42 -7.22
CA PHE A 44 2.06 6.69 -7.33
C PHE A 44 3.00 7.36 -8.36
N THR A 45 2.50 7.84 -9.50
CA THR A 45 3.30 8.58 -10.49
C THR A 45 3.87 9.87 -9.90
N ALA A 46 3.07 10.62 -9.15
CA ALA A 46 3.53 11.87 -8.54
C ALA A 46 4.61 11.63 -7.47
N VAL A 47 4.49 10.56 -6.68
CA VAL A 47 5.51 10.16 -5.72
C VAL A 47 6.79 9.69 -6.41
N LEU A 48 6.67 8.91 -7.48
CA LEU A 48 7.81 8.47 -8.28
C LEU A 48 8.61 9.67 -8.82
N ASN A 49 7.93 10.64 -9.43
CA ASN A 49 8.56 11.86 -9.94
C ASN A 49 9.23 12.66 -8.81
N LEU A 50 8.57 12.81 -7.67
CA LEU A 50 9.15 13.46 -6.50
C LEU A 50 10.43 12.77 -6.02
N LEU A 51 10.45 11.43 -5.94
CA LEU A 51 11.61 10.65 -5.50
C LEU A 51 12.79 10.78 -6.46
N SER A 52 12.54 10.85 -7.77
CA SER A 52 13.59 10.97 -8.79
C SER A 52 14.31 12.33 -8.73
N GLU A 53 13.62 13.39 -8.32
CA GLU A 53 14.16 14.77 -8.27
C GLU A 53 14.68 15.17 -6.88
N MET A 54 14.28 14.43 -5.83
CA MET A 54 14.56 14.79 -4.45
C MET A 54 16.01 14.47 -4.06
N PRO A 55 16.80 15.44 -3.55
CA PRO A 55 18.17 15.20 -3.07
C PRO A 55 18.24 14.63 -1.64
N GLU A 56 17.12 14.55 -0.91
CA GLU A 56 17.05 14.08 0.47
C GLU A 56 17.35 12.58 0.57
N GLU A 57 18.21 12.19 1.53
CA GLU A 57 18.58 10.80 1.79
C GLU A 57 17.99 10.27 3.12
N ASP A 58 17.59 11.15 4.06
CA ASP A 58 16.89 10.76 5.29
C ASP A 58 15.53 10.13 4.94
N LEU A 59 15.43 8.81 5.11
CA LEU A 59 14.24 8.03 4.75
C LEU A 59 12.97 8.51 5.47
N GLY A 60 13.09 9.03 6.70
CA GLY A 60 11.95 9.61 7.40
C GLY A 60 11.43 10.86 6.70
N LYS A 61 12.32 11.75 6.24
CA LYS A 61 11.92 12.91 5.46
C LYS A 61 11.42 12.52 4.07
N VAL A 62 12.05 11.53 3.43
CA VAL A 62 11.62 10.97 2.14
C VAL A 62 10.17 10.50 2.24
N PHE A 63 9.85 9.60 3.17
CA PHE A 63 8.47 9.09 3.33
C PHE A 63 7.47 10.17 3.74
N MET A 64 7.88 11.16 4.54
CA MET A 64 7.01 12.27 4.91
C MET A 64 6.63 13.13 3.70
N ARG A 65 7.59 13.41 2.81
CA ARG A 65 7.34 14.17 1.57
C ARG A 65 6.50 13.35 0.58
N CYS A 66 6.76 12.04 0.48
CA CYS A 66 5.93 11.14 -0.33
C CYS A 66 4.48 11.13 0.17
N ALA A 67 4.26 11.06 1.48
CA ALA A 67 2.92 11.11 2.08
C ALA A 67 2.16 12.39 1.70
N GLY A 68 2.82 13.55 1.83
CA GLY A 68 2.23 14.83 1.43
C GLY A 68 1.89 14.88 -0.06
N LYS A 69 2.82 14.44 -0.91
CA LYS A 69 2.63 14.44 -2.37
C LYS A 69 1.51 13.51 -2.80
N PHE A 70 1.43 12.32 -2.21
CA PHE A 70 0.37 11.36 -2.51
C PHE A 70 -1.01 11.93 -2.14
N ASN A 71 -1.16 12.49 -0.93
CA ASN A 71 -2.42 13.07 -0.46
C ASN A 71 -2.89 14.26 -1.32
N GLU A 72 -1.94 15.08 -1.79
CA GLU A 72 -2.21 16.20 -2.69
C GLU A 72 -2.74 15.73 -4.06
N THR A 73 -2.14 14.66 -4.61
CA THR A 73 -2.36 14.24 -6.00
C THR A 73 -3.47 13.20 -6.14
N ALA A 74 -3.71 12.40 -5.10
CA ALA A 74 -4.77 11.40 -5.04
C ALA A 74 -5.75 11.72 -3.91
N PRO A 75 -6.58 12.76 -4.01
CA PRO A 75 -7.48 13.22 -2.95
C PRO A 75 -8.71 12.30 -2.84
N SER A 76 -8.48 11.02 -2.53
CA SER A 76 -9.48 9.99 -2.32
C SER A 76 -9.37 9.38 -0.93
N SER A 77 -10.36 8.60 -0.51
CA SER A 77 -10.31 7.87 0.78
C SER A 77 -9.08 6.99 0.86
N LEU A 78 -8.80 6.18 -0.18
CA LEU A 78 -7.63 5.30 -0.19
C LEU A 78 -6.32 6.10 -0.28
N GLY A 79 -6.29 7.20 -1.04
CA GLY A 79 -5.13 8.09 -1.11
C GLY A 79 -4.76 8.67 0.26
N THR A 80 -5.75 9.10 1.02
CA THR A 80 -5.56 9.56 2.41
C THR A 80 -5.05 8.44 3.32
N ILE A 81 -5.57 7.22 3.19
CA ILE A 81 -5.13 6.04 3.95
C ILE A 81 -3.66 5.71 3.65
N LEU A 82 -3.27 5.69 2.38
CA LEU A 82 -1.88 5.44 1.97
C LEU A 82 -0.94 6.55 2.46
N SER A 83 -1.40 7.79 2.44
CA SER A 83 -0.65 8.92 3.03
C SER A 83 -0.40 8.70 4.53
N PHE A 84 -1.41 8.28 5.31
CA PHE A 84 -1.22 7.93 6.72
C PHE A 84 -0.23 6.78 6.88
N GLY A 85 -0.27 5.76 6.03
CA GLY A 85 0.71 4.67 6.02
C GLY A 85 2.13 5.19 5.88
N MET A 86 2.40 6.01 4.86
CA MET A 86 3.71 6.62 4.64
C MET A 86 4.13 7.56 5.78
N MET A 87 3.21 8.32 6.38
CA MET A 87 3.50 9.15 7.56
C MET A 87 3.90 8.32 8.78
N GLY A 88 3.27 7.17 8.99
CA GLY A 88 3.64 6.23 10.07
C GLY A 88 5.03 5.65 9.85
N MET A 89 5.35 5.26 8.61
CA MET A 89 6.70 4.80 8.23
C MET A 89 7.75 5.89 8.47
N ALA A 90 7.47 7.11 8.09
CA ALA A 90 8.37 8.26 8.23
C ALA A 90 8.85 8.47 9.67
N LYS A 91 7.98 8.26 10.66
CA LYS A 91 8.34 8.41 12.09
C LYS A 91 9.41 7.41 12.52
N SER A 92 9.32 6.16 12.05
CA SER A 92 10.26 5.08 12.38
C SER A 92 11.62 5.25 11.72
N LEU A 93 11.63 5.88 10.54
CA LEU A 93 12.81 5.99 9.68
C LEU A 93 13.52 7.35 9.82
N LYS A 94 13.10 8.19 10.76
CA LYS A 94 13.69 9.51 10.99
C LYS A 94 15.18 9.41 11.31
N GLY A 95 16.00 10.11 10.52
CA GLY A 95 17.46 10.14 10.67
C GLY A 95 18.18 8.92 10.09
N LYS A 96 17.48 8.04 9.38
CA LYS A 96 18.05 6.86 8.71
C LYS A 96 18.21 7.13 7.23
N GLU A 97 19.35 6.78 6.67
CA GLU A 97 19.63 6.79 5.22
C GLU A 97 19.53 5.39 4.62
N GLU A 98 19.56 4.35 5.46
CA GLU A 98 19.43 2.96 5.08
C GLU A 98 18.48 2.23 6.04
N MET A 99 17.88 1.14 5.58
CA MET A 99 17.08 0.21 6.37
C MET A 99 17.25 -1.22 5.85
N ASP A 100 17.21 -2.18 6.74
CA ASP A 100 17.10 -3.60 6.41
C ASP A 100 15.63 -4.05 6.32
N ALA A 101 15.40 -5.34 6.02
CA ALA A 101 14.05 -5.89 5.90
C ALA A 101 13.26 -5.83 7.23
N ALA A 102 13.93 -5.99 8.37
CA ALA A 102 13.29 -5.93 9.67
C ALA A 102 12.88 -4.49 10.02
N GLU A 103 13.71 -3.51 9.69
CA GLU A 103 13.42 -2.09 9.85
C GLU A 103 12.29 -1.64 8.91
N LEU A 104 12.25 -2.14 7.67
CA LEU A 104 11.13 -1.93 6.76
C LEU A 104 9.84 -2.51 7.34
N ALA A 105 9.87 -3.75 7.84
CA ALA A 105 8.70 -4.37 8.47
C ALA A 105 8.20 -3.56 9.68
N LEU A 106 9.10 -3.07 10.51
CA LEU A 106 8.75 -2.20 11.64
C LEU A 106 8.15 -0.87 11.17
N ALA A 107 8.74 -0.24 10.16
CA ALA A 107 8.21 0.99 9.58
C ALA A 107 6.81 0.80 9.00
N MET A 108 6.59 -0.28 8.25
CA MET A 108 5.28 -0.61 7.69
C MET A 108 4.25 -0.93 8.79
N ARG A 109 4.62 -1.60 9.88
CA ARG A 109 3.74 -1.79 11.05
C ARG A 109 3.28 -0.47 11.65
N ASN A 110 4.20 0.48 11.82
CA ASN A 110 3.84 1.82 12.32
C ASN A 110 2.94 2.57 11.32
N GLY A 111 3.14 2.34 10.02
CA GLY A 111 2.22 2.80 8.99
C GLY A 111 0.81 2.22 9.15
N ILE A 112 0.70 0.89 9.30
CA ILE A 112 -0.55 0.18 9.55
C ILE A 112 -1.22 0.66 10.84
N GLN A 113 -0.46 0.85 11.91
CA GLN A 113 -0.98 1.38 13.17
C GLN A 113 -1.63 2.75 12.96
N LEU A 114 -0.95 3.66 12.26
CA LEU A 114 -1.51 4.99 12.00
C LEU A 114 -2.75 4.94 11.10
N ILE A 115 -2.78 4.05 10.10
CA ILE A 115 -3.99 3.79 9.30
C ILE A 115 -5.14 3.34 10.22
N THR A 116 -4.91 2.32 11.05
CA THR A 116 -5.93 1.78 11.97
C THR A 116 -6.49 2.85 12.91
N GLU A 117 -5.61 3.69 13.47
CA GLU A 117 -6.01 4.79 14.37
C GLU A 117 -6.85 5.86 13.65
N LYS A 118 -6.47 6.22 12.41
CA LYS A 118 -7.11 7.31 11.66
C LYS A 118 -8.37 6.87 10.91
N ALA A 119 -8.33 5.71 10.27
CA ALA A 119 -9.46 5.17 9.53
C ALA A 119 -10.44 4.38 10.42
N LYS A 120 -10.04 4.05 11.67
CA LYS A 120 -10.81 3.20 12.60
C LYS A 120 -11.21 1.86 11.98
N SER A 121 -10.36 1.35 11.10
CA SER A 121 -10.56 0.10 10.37
C SER A 121 -9.76 -1.02 11.02
N LYS A 122 -10.26 -2.25 10.90
CA LYS A 122 -9.66 -3.47 11.48
C LYS A 122 -9.49 -4.55 10.39
N PRO A 123 -8.60 -5.53 10.61
CA PRO A 123 -8.57 -6.73 9.77
C PRO A 123 -9.93 -7.43 9.74
N GLY A 124 -10.31 -7.98 8.60
CA GLY A 124 -11.61 -8.65 8.38
C GLY A 124 -12.75 -7.71 8.00
N GLU A 125 -12.50 -6.42 7.90
CA GLU A 125 -13.50 -5.41 7.52
C GLU A 125 -13.50 -5.07 6.02
N LYS A 126 -12.81 -5.87 5.22
CA LYS A 126 -12.72 -5.76 3.76
C LYS A 126 -12.10 -4.44 3.32
N THR A 127 -10.81 -4.28 3.64
CA THR A 127 -10.03 -3.07 3.36
C THR A 127 -8.61 -3.39 2.91
N ILE A 128 -7.82 -2.39 2.55
CA ILE A 128 -6.39 -2.53 2.27
C ILE A 128 -5.62 -3.23 3.41
N LEU A 129 -6.07 -3.12 4.65
CA LEU A 129 -5.42 -3.74 5.81
C LEU A 129 -5.40 -5.26 5.71
N ASP A 130 -6.38 -5.86 5.06
CA ASP A 130 -6.47 -7.31 4.88
C ASP A 130 -5.36 -7.86 3.95
N ALA A 131 -4.76 -7.01 3.13
CA ALA A 131 -3.56 -7.33 2.36
C ALA A 131 -2.26 -6.87 3.06
N LEU A 132 -2.25 -5.66 3.62
CA LEU A 132 -1.04 -5.08 4.20
C LEU A 132 -0.56 -5.84 5.44
N ILE A 133 -1.47 -6.23 6.34
CA ILE A 133 -1.10 -6.89 7.60
C ILE A 133 -0.40 -8.22 7.34
N PRO A 134 -0.98 -9.20 6.62
CA PRO A 134 -0.30 -10.46 6.37
C PRO A 134 1.00 -10.30 5.58
N GLY A 135 1.08 -9.32 4.66
CA GLY A 135 2.30 -9.00 3.95
C GLY A 135 3.42 -8.54 4.89
N VAL A 136 3.12 -7.62 5.79
CA VAL A 136 4.10 -7.11 6.77
C VAL A 136 4.51 -8.18 7.79
N GLU A 137 3.58 -9.02 8.23
CA GLU A 137 3.90 -10.15 9.13
C GLU A 137 4.88 -11.12 8.49
N ALA A 138 4.73 -11.40 7.19
CA ALA A 138 5.64 -12.27 6.46
C ALA A 138 7.05 -11.69 6.28
N LEU A 139 7.24 -10.37 6.30
CA LEU A 139 8.56 -9.72 6.26
C LEU A 139 9.41 -10.01 7.50
N THR A 140 8.85 -10.52 8.58
CA THR A 140 9.58 -10.80 9.84
C THR A 140 10.03 -12.24 9.97
N GLY A 141 9.90 -13.07 8.94
CA GLY A 141 10.33 -14.48 8.96
C GLY A 141 11.85 -14.63 8.93
N ASN A 142 12.35 -15.71 9.59
CA ASN A 142 13.76 -16.12 9.54
C ASN A 142 14.08 -16.86 8.23
N VAL A 143 14.10 -16.14 7.12
CA VAL A 143 14.41 -16.67 5.78
C VAL A 143 15.39 -15.73 5.08
N SER A 144 15.98 -16.16 3.95
CA SER A 144 16.85 -15.29 3.16
C SER A 144 16.12 -14.00 2.76
N GLU A 145 16.85 -12.92 2.56
CA GLU A 145 16.26 -11.60 2.26
C GLU A 145 15.41 -11.62 0.98
N ALA A 146 15.86 -12.34 -0.05
CA ALA A 146 15.08 -12.50 -1.29
C ALA A 146 13.76 -13.27 -1.06
N ASP A 147 13.81 -14.37 -0.30
CA ASP A 147 12.63 -15.19 -0.02
C ASP A 147 11.61 -14.46 0.87
N VAL A 148 12.06 -13.53 1.73
CA VAL A 148 11.17 -12.81 2.64
C VAL A 148 10.22 -11.87 1.88
N PHE A 149 10.72 -11.17 0.86
CA PHE A 149 9.89 -10.28 0.04
C PHE A 149 8.89 -11.06 -0.81
N GLU A 150 9.30 -12.20 -1.37
CA GLU A 150 8.39 -13.04 -2.15
C GLU A 150 7.28 -13.66 -1.28
N LYS A 151 7.61 -14.12 -0.08
CA LYS A 151 6.61 -14.59 0.90
C LYS A 151 5.66 -13.48 1.33
N ALA A 152 6.16 -12.27 1.52
CA ALA A 152 5.34 -11.11 1.86
C ALA A 152 4.33 -10.78 0.72
N ALA A 153 4.78 -10.81 -0.54
CA ALA A 153 3.90 -10.60 -1.68
C ALA A 153 2.84 -11.70 -1.80
N GLN A 154 3.21 -12.98 -1.58
CA GLN A 154 2.26 -14.08 -1.56
C GLN A 154 1.24 -13.95 -0.42
N ALA A 155 1.68 -13.54 0.77
CA ALA A 155 0.80 -13.33 1.92
C ALA A 155 -0.18 -12.17 1.67
N ALA A 156 0.29 -11.05 1.11
CA ALA A 156 -0.54 -9.92 0.73
C ALA A 156 -1.57 -10.32 -0.36
N ALA A 157 -1.17 -11.13 -1.33
CA ALA A 157 -2.06 -11.64 -2.38
C ALA A 157 -3.17 -12.52 -1.80
N LYS A 158 -2.84 -13.43 -0.87
CA LYS A 158 -3.82 -14.26 -0.16
C LYS A 158 -4.76 -13.40 0.68
N GLY A 159 -4.23 -12.39 1.35
CA GLY A 159 -5.01 -11.43 2.12
C GLY A 159 -6.02 -10.66 1.24
N ALA A 160 -5.58 -10.17 0.08
CA ALA A 160 -6.47 -9.52 -0.87
C ALA A 160 -7.59 -10.47 -1.38
N GLU A 161 -7.24 -11.71 -1.72
CA GLU A 161 -8.23 -12.70 -2.18
C GLU A 161 -9.24 -13.04 -1.07
N SER A 162 -8.83 -13.14 0.19
CA SER A 162 -9.72 -13.44 1.32
C SER A 162 -10.84 -12.40 1.51
N THR A 163 -10.64 -11.18 1.00
CA THR A 163 -11.69 -10.14 1.05
C THR A 163 -12.95 -10.48 0.27
N ARG A 164 -12.91 -11.49 -0.62
CA ARG A 164 -14.12 -11.99 -1.32
C ARG A 164 -15.17 -12.48 -0.36
N ASP A 165 -14.74 -13.15 0.70
CA ASP A 165 -15.66 -13.78 1.66
C ASP A 165 -16.10 -12.80 2.76
N MET A 166 -15.60 -11.58 2.75
CA MET A 166 -15.90 -10.55 3.74
C MET A 166 -17.02 -9.63 3.26
N GLN A 167 -17.82 -9.15 4.21
CA GLN A 167 -18.75 -8.04 4.00
C GLN A 167 -18.02 -6.72 4.22
N ALA A 168 -18.20 -5.75 3.32
CA ALA A 168 -17.62 -4.42 3.48
C ALA A 168 -18.24 -3.66 4.66
N VAL A 169 -17.38 -3.06 5.49
CA VAL A 169 -17.76 -2.26 6.67
C VAL A 169 -17.49 -0.78 6.45
N HIS A 170 -16.58 -0.45 5.55
CA HIS A 170 -16.12 0.92 5.29
C HIS A 170 -16.40 1.36 3.84
N GLY A 171 -16.35 2.66 3.64
CA GLY A 171 -16.50 3.30 2.34
C GLY A 171 -17.89 3.10 1.71
N ARG A 172 -17.98 3.31 0.41
CA ARG A 172 -19.24 3.19 -0.34
C ARG A 172 -19.73 1.74 -0.43
N ALA A 173 -18.83 0.77 -0.48
CA ALA A 173 -19.17 -0.64 -0.52
C ALA A 173 -19.97 -1.10 0.71
N ALA A 174 -19.81 -0.45 1.87
CA ALA A 174 -20.57 -0.74 3.08
C ALA A 174 -22.09 -0.55 2.90
N TYR A 175 -22.54 0.35 2.05
CA TYR A 175 -23.96 0.56 1.76
C TYR A 175 -24.62 -0.65 1.08
N TYR A 176 -23.82 -1.49 0.42
CA TYR A 176 -24.28 -2.68 -0.29
C TYR A 176 -24.35 -3.92 0.61
N LYS A 177 -23.83 -3.84 1.83
CA LYS A 177 -23.90 -4.93 2.84
C LYS A 177 -23.47 -6.29 2.26
N GLU A 178 -24.33 -7.30 2.40
CA GLU A 178 -24.09 -8.67 1.91
C GLU A 178 -23.83 -8.75 0.39
N LYS A 179 -24.32 -7.79 -0.40
CA LYS A 179 -24.07 -7.74 -1.84
C LYS A 179 -22.60 -7.44 -2.18
N SER A 180 -21.82 -6.97 -1.20
CA SER A 180 -20.37 -6.79 -1.35
C SER A 180 -19.59 -8.10 -1.26
N ILE A 181 -20.20 -9.20 -0.75
CA ILE A 181 -19.59 -10.52 -0.67
C ILE A 181 -19.47 -11.11 -2.08
N GLY A 182 -18.43 -11.90 -2.32
CA GLY A 182 -18.13 -12.53 -3.61
C GLY A 182 -17.15 -11.71 -4.48
N PHE A 183 -16.82 -10.49 -4.09
CA PHE A 183 -15.92 -9.60 -4.82
C PHE A 183 -14.73 -9.20 -3.97
N MET A 184 -13.53 -9.11 -4.55
CA MET A 184 -12.37 -8.56 -3.84
C MET A 184 -12.55 -7.08 -3.56
N ASP A 185 -11.90 -6.61 -2.49
CA ASP A 185 -11.78 -5.18 -2.20
C ASP A 185 -10.70 -4.53 -3.09
N GLY A 186 -11.03 -3.41 -3.74
CA GLY A 186 -10.08 -2.69 -4.58
C GLY A 186 -8.87 -2.16 -3.82
N GLY A 187 -9.07 -1.70 -2.58
CA GLY A 187 -7.98 -1.26 -1.70
C GLY A 187 -7.05 -2.41 -1.33
N ALA A 188 -7.59 -3.60 -1.03
CA ALA A 188 -6.78 -4.78 -0.77
C ALA A 188 -5.98 -5.22 -2.01
N VAL A 189 -6.54 -5.08 -3.21
CA VAL A 189 -5.79 -5.32 -4.46
C VAL A 189 -4.65 -4.31 -4.60
N VAL A 190 -4.85 -3.03 -4.29
CA VAL A 190 -3.76 -2.05 -4.25
C VAL A 190 -2.68 -2.47 -3.24
N GLY A 191 -3.06 -2.93 -2.05
CA GLY A 191 -2.13 -3.46 -1.04
C GLY A 191 -1.29 -4.64 -1.57
N LYS A 192 -1.92 -5.59 -2.27
CA LYS A 192 -1.23 -6.67 -2.99
C LYS A 192 -0.22 -6.13 -4.00
N LEU A 193 -0.61 -5.19 -4.86
CA LEU A 193 0.27 -4.63 -5.90
C LEU A 193 1.48 -3.89 -5.30
N ILE A 194 1.32 -3.25 -4.14
CA ILE A 194 2.44 -2.64 -3.41
C ILE A 194 3.46 -3.71 -3.03
N PHE A 195 3.05 -4.82 -2.40
CA PHE A 195 3.96 -5.90 -2.03
C PHE A 195 4.60 -6.58 -3.24
N GLU A 196 3.87 -6.80 -4.31
CA GLU A 196 4.42 -7.33 -5.56
C GLU A 196 5.48 -6.42 -6.20
N GLY A 197 5.37 -5.09 -6.01
CA GLY A 197 6.33 -4.11 -6.50
C GLY A 197 7.58 -3.98 -5.61
N ILE A 198 7.50 -4.39 -4.34
CA ILE A 198 8.66 -4.40 -3.44
C ILE A 198 9.60 -5.58 -3.77
N VAL A 199 9.08 -6.69 -4.32
CA VAL A 199 9.91 -7.82 -4.74
C VAL A 199 10.88 -7.39 -5.82
N GLU A 200 12.20 -7.55 -5.56
CA GLU A 200 13.23 -7.40 -6.59
C GLU A 200 13.22 -8.65 -7.47
N ARG A 201 12.97 -8.44 -8.76
CA ARG A 201 13.24 -9.44 -9.81
C ARG A 201 14.43 -8.93 -10.60
N GLU A 202 15.51 -9.72 -10.58
CA GLU A 202 16.64 -9.50 -11.49
C GLU A 202 16.19 -9.57 -12.96
#